data_a69bb2eb3c7dfd4cbcdf13d9eff54e88
#
_entry.id   a69bb2eb3c7dfd4cbcdf13d9eff54e88
#
_cell.length_a   1.000
_cell.length_b   1.000
_cell.length_c   1.000
_cell.angle_alpha   90.00
_cell.angle_beta   90.00
_cell.angle_gamma   90.00
#
_symmetry.space_group_name_H-M   'P 1'
#
loop_
_entity.id
_entity.type
_entity.pdbx_description
1 polymer ?
#
loop_
_entity_poly.entity_id
_entity_poly.type
_entity_poly.pdbx_seq_one_letter_code
_entity_poly.pdbx_strand_id
1 'polypeptide(L)'
;MIPALEFLWIPFLACLVLAGIHVYLGLHVLARGIIFVDLALAQVAALGITVALLAGHTIQSDAAYWYALAFTVGGALFFAASRAHRTAIPQEAIIGIVYAVSTAIAVLVVDRAPQGAEYIKQLLVGSILTVTVREVGELALLYGAVGALHWIFRRPLLEISFRPDAAVEKERRVGWWDFLFYASFGLVVTSSVRIAGVLLVFS
;
A
#
# COMPACT_ATOMS: atom_id res chain seq x y z
N MET A 1 7.15 -8.81 -35.40
CA MET A 1 7.34 -7.64 -34.49
C MET A 1 6.02 -7.10 -33.91
N ILE A 2 4.92 -7.16 -34.67
CA ILE A 2 3.58 -6.69 -34.23
C ILE A 2 3.00 -7.45 -33.03
N PRO A 3 3.10 -8.79 -32.93
CA PRO A 3 2.49 -9.53 -31.79
C PRO A 3 3.09 -9.21 -30.42
N ALA A 4 4.36 -8.84 -30.36
CA ALA A 4 4.98 -8.46 -29.08
C ALA A 4 4.47 -7.11 -28.54
N LEU A 5 4.18 -6.16 -29.43
CA LEU A 5 3.60 -4.86 -29.06
C LEU A 5 2.13 -5.01 -28.58
N GLU A 6 1.37 -5.89 -29.21
CA GLU A 6 0.00 -6.20 -28.79
C GLU A 6 -0.04 -6.89 -27.41
N PHE A 7 0.96 -7.72 -27.10
CA PHE A 7 1.08 -8.36 -25.79
C PHE A 7 1.46 -7.36 -24.68
N LEU A 8 2.35 -6.39 -24.97
CA LEU A 8 2.87 -5.45 -23.98
C LEU A 8 1.93 -4.26 -23.70
N TRP A 9 0.88 -4.07 -24.52
CA TRP A 9 -0.03 -2.91 -24.37
C TRP A 9 -0.78 -2.91 -23.04
N ILE A 10 -1.30 -4.06 -22.61
CA ILE A 10 -2.05 -4.18 -21.35
C ILE A 10 -1.14 -3.96 -20.14
N PRO A 11 0.03 -4.62 -20.00
CA PRO A 11 1.04 -4.29 -19.00
C PRO A 11 1.44 -2.80 -18.98
N PHE A 12 1.61 -2.18 -20.14
CA PHE A 12 1.92 -0.75 -20.23
C PHE A 12 0.80 0.13 -19.67
N LEU A 13 -0.46 -0.15 -19.97
CA LEU A 13 -1.59 0.55 -19.37
C LEU A 13 -1.65 0.36 -17.86
N ALA A 14 -1.38 -0.85 -17.35
CA ALA A 14 -1.27 -1.11 -15.92
C ALA A 14 -0.19 -0.23 -15.29
N CYS A 15 0.99 -0.15 -15.88
CA CYS A 15 2.07 0.72 -15.40
C CYS A 15 1.65 2.19 -15.36
N LEU A 16 0.94 2.70 -16.37
CA LEU A 16 0.46 4.08 -16.38
C LEU A 16 -0.55 4.36 -15.25
N VAL A 17 -1.48 3.44 -15.03
CA VAL A 17 -2.47 3.54 -13.95
C VAL A 17 -1.78 3.52 -12.59
N LEU A 18 -0.82 2.60 -12.39
CA LEU A 18 0.00 2.51 -11.19
C LEU A 18 0.79 3.80 -10.95
N ALA A 19 1.56 4.24 -11.94
CA ALA A 19 2.40 5.43 -11.84
C ALA A 19 1.60 6.69 -11.51
N GLY A 20 0.42 6.87 -12.12
CA GLY A 20 -0.41 8.05 -11.92
C GLY A 20 -0.80 8.27 -10.46
N ILE A 21 -1.29 7.24 -9.77
CA ILE A 21 -1.71 7.36 -8.37
C ILE A 21 -0.50 7.41 -7.42
N HIS A 22 0.58 6.64 -7.70
CA HIS A 22 1.77 6.61 -6.86
C HIS A 22 2.53 7.93 -6.88
N VAL A 23 2.63 8.61 -8.03
CA VAL A 23 3.24 9.95 -8.12
C VAL A 23 2.48 10.94 -7.22
N TYR A 24 1.15 10.93 -7.28
CA TYR A 24 0.33 11.81 -6.45
C TYR A 24 0.51 11.52 -4.95
N LEU A 25 0.39 10.26 -4.55
CA LEU A 25 0.55 9.87 -3.14
C LEU A 25 1.99 10.07 -2.66
N GLY A 26 2.98 9.84 -3.51
CA GLY A 26 4.40 10.08 -3.24
C GLY A 26 4.71 11.53 -2.87
N LEU A 27 4.06 12.51 -3.50
CA LEU A 27 4.20 13.92 -3.11
C LEU A 27 3.76 14.17 -1.66
N HIS A 28 2.69 13.52 -1.21
CA HIS A 28 2.23 13.59 0.18
C HIS A 28 3.21 12.88 1.14
N VAL A 29 3.75 11.73 0.74
CA VAL A 29 4.76 10.95 1.49
C VAL A 29 6.01 11.79 1.73
N LEU A 30 6.55 12.40 0.67
CA LEU A 30 7.71 13.28 0.75
C LEU A 30 7.45 14.50 1.64
N ALA A 31 6.30 15.16 1.47
CA ALA A 31 5.95 16.33 2.27
C ALA A 31 5.79 16.00 3.76
N ARG A 32 5.40 14.78 4.10
CA ARG A 32 5.24 14.29 5.48
C ARG A 32 6.54 13.76 6.10
N GLY A 33 7.61 13.57 5.31
CA GLY A 33 8.88 12.96 5.75
C GLY A 33 8.74 11.50 6.20
N ILE A 34 7.93 10.71 5.49
CA ILE A 34 7.62 9.30 5.81
C ILE A 34 7.95 8.38 4.64
N ILE A 35 9.18 8.44 4.17
CA ILE A 35 9.62 7.82 2.90
C ILE A 35 9.38 6.31 2.84
N PHE A 36 9.51 5.59 3.96
CA PHE A 36 9.37 4.13 4.00
C PHE A 36 7.95 3.63 4.32
N VAL A 37 6.94 4.50 4.33
CA VAL A 37 5.57 4.10 4.72
C VAL A 37 4.93 3.10 3.75
N ASP A 38 5.25 3.21 2.46
CA ASP A 38 4.80 2.30 1.41
C ASP A 38 5.35 0.89 1.62
N LEU A 39 6.67 0.77 1.84
CA LEU A 39 7.31 -0.51 2.17
C LEU A 39 6.74 -1.13 3.45
N ALA A 40 6.51 -0.33 4.49
CA ALA A 40 5.94 -0.81 5.73
C ALA A 40 4.50 -1.33 5.53
N LEU A 41 3.65 -0.59 4.82
CA LEU A 41 2.28 -1.02 4.53
C LEU A 41 2.25 -2.26 3.62
N ALA A 42 3.19 -2.37 2.66
CA ALA A 42 3.32 -3.58 1.84
C ALA A 42 3.68 -4.81 2.69
N GLN A 43 4.59 -4.68 3.65
CA GLN A 43 4.96 -5.79 4.54
C GLN A 43 3.83 -6.14 5.51
N VAL A 44 3.08 -5.16 6.00
CA VAL A 44 1.87 -5.39 6.80
C VAL A 44 0.81 -6.14 5.98
N ALA A 45 0.61 -5.76 4.71
CA ALA A 45 -0.27 -6.49 3.79
C ALA A 45 0.21 -7.93 3.56
N ALA A 46 1.50 -8.12 3.31
CA ALA A 46 2.13 -9.43 3.15
C ALA A 46 1.95 -10.31 4.40
N LEU A 47 2.09 -9.73 5.59
CA LEU A 47 1.80 -10.42 6.85
C LEU A 47 0.33 -10.85 6.92
N GLY A 48 -0.60 -10.01 6.47
CA GLY A 48 -2.02 -10.37 6.38
C GLY A 48 -2.26 -11.58 5.47
N ILE A 49 -1.62 -11.62 4.29
CA ILE A 49 -1.71 -12.76 3.37
C ILE A 49 -1.11 -14.03 4.00
N THR A 50 0.02 -13.92 4.71
CA THR A 50 0.61 -15.05 5.41
C THR A 50 -0.30 -15.62 6.49
N VAL A 51 -1.02 -14.78 7.21
CA VAL A 51 -2.05 -15.22 8.17
C VAL A 51 -3.21 -15.93 7.46
N ALA A 52 -3.63 -15.45 6.29
CA ALA A 52 -4.63 -16.15 5.47
C ALA A 52 -4.17 -17.54 5.03
N LEU A 53 -2.88 -17.70 4.67
CA LEU A 53 -2.28 -19.01 4.36
C LEU A 53 -2.35 -19.96 5.55
N LEU A 54 -2.03 -19.49 6.76
CA LEU A 54 -2.17 -20.29 7.99
C LEU A 54 -3.62 -20.69 8.26
N ALA A 55 -4.57 -19.85 7.85
CA ALA A 55 -6.01 -20.14 7.93
C ALA A 55 -6.50 -21.11 6.81
N GLY A 56 -5.59 -21.59 5.96
CA GLY A 56 -5.92 -22.56 4.89
C GLY A 56 -6.39 -21.95 3.57
N HIS A 57 -6.26 -20.63 3.40
CA HIS A 57 -6.61 -19.96 2.16
C HIS A 57 -5.42 -19.92 1.19
N THR A 58 -5.71 -19.90 -0.12
CA THR A 58 -4.65 -19.71 -1.13
C THR A 58 -4.30 -18.23 -1.30
N ILE A 59 -3.07 -17.94 -1.73
CA ILE A 59 -2.53 -16.57 -1.90
C ILE A 59 -3.40 -15.70 -2.81
N GLN A 60 -3.93 -16.29 -3.87
CA GLN A 60 -4.72 -15.59 -4.90
C GLN A 60 -6.21 -15.53 -4.56
N SER A 61 -6.62 -16.05 -3.39
CA SER A 61 -8.02 -16.04 -2.98
C SER A 61 -8.48 -14.63 -2.57
N ASP A 62 -9.76 -14.35 -2.74
CA ASP A 62 -10.37 -13.11 -2.23
C ASP A 62 -10.23 -13.01 -0.71
N ALA A 63 -10.26 -14.13 0.01
CA ALA A 63 -10.00 -14.15 1.45
C ALA A 63 -8.62 -13.58 1.78
N ALA A 64 -7.56 -14.02 1.08
CA ALA A 64 -6.20 -13.50 1.30
C ALA A 64 -6.12 -11.98 1.06
N TYR A 65 -6.82 -11.47 0.05
CA TYR A 65 -6.91 -10.03 -0.19
C TYR A 65 -7.58 -9.27 0.99
N TRP A 66 -8.67 -9.80 1.52
CA TRP A 66 -9.36 -9.19 2.66
C TRP A 66 -8.53 -9.23 3.95
N TYR A 67 -7.77 -10.33 4.18
CA TYR A 67 -6.79 -10.38 5.27
C TYR A 67 -5.70 -9.31 5.09
N ALA A 68 -5.11 -9.19 3.90
CA ALA A 68 -4.13 -8.15 3.59
C ALA A 68 -4.68 -6.76 3.87
N LEU A 69 -5.89 -6.47 3.39
CA LEU A 69 -6.54 -5.17 3.58
C LEU A 69 -6.84 -4.89 5.06
N ALA A 70 -7.33 -5.87 5.82
CA ALA A 70 -7.60 -5.72 7.25
C ALA A 70 -6.32 -5.38 8.03
N PHE A 71 -5.22 -6.09 7.74
CA PHE A 71 -3.91 -5.80 8.34
C PHE A 71 -3.41 -4.41 7.95
N THR A 72 -3.54 -4.04 6.68
CA THR A 72 -3.13 -2.72 6.18
C THR A 72 -3.92 -1.59 6.84
N VAL A 73 -5.24 -1.75 7.02
CA VAL A 73 -6.09 -0.78 7.75
C VAL A 73 -5.66 -0.70 9.21
N GLY A 74 -5.35 -1.84 9.85
CA GLY A 74 -4.77 -1.87 11.20
C GLY A 74 -3.45 -1.11 11.29
N GLY A 75 -2.54 -1.30 10.33
CA GLY A 75 -1.29 -0.54 10.20
C GLY A 75 -1.52 0.96 10.00
N ALA A 76 -2.48 1.32 9.16
CA ALA A 76 -2.88 2.71 8.93
C ALA A 76 -3.41 3.38 10.21
N LEU A 77 -4.24 2.68 10.98
CA LEU A 77 -4.71 3.13 12.30
C LEU A 77 -3.54 3.34 13.27
N PHE A 78 -2.61 2.38 13.31
CA PHE A 78 -1.44 2.46 14.17
C PHE A 78 -0.56 3.66 13.82
N PHE A 79 -0.28 3.90 12.53
CA PHE A 79 0.51 5.06 12.09
C PHE A 79 -0.20 6.39 12.37
N ALA A 80 -1.50 6.46 12.16
CA ALA A 80 -2.28 7.66 12.48
C ALA A 80 -2.30 7.95 13.99
N ALA A 81 -2.48 6.91 14.80
CA ALA A 81 -2.47 7.03 16.26
C ALA A 81 -1.09 7.45 16.79
N SER A 82 -0.01 6.84 16.29
CA SER A 82 1.35 7.17 16.72
C SER A 82 1.72 8.62 16.40
N ARG A 83 1.29 9.13 15.24
CA ARG A 83 1.50 10.54 14.87
C ARG A 83 0.69 11.50 15.73
N ALA A 84 -0.54 11.14 16.08
CA ALA A 84 -1.41 11.98 16.90
C ALA A 84 -0.86 12.18 18.33
N HIS A 85 -0.12 11.22 18.87
CA HIS A 85 0.45 11.30 20.21
C HIS A 85 1.71 12.16 20.35
N ARG A 86 2.21 12.77 19.26
CA ARG A 86 3.38 13.66 19.25
C ARG A 86 4.54 13.12 20.11
N THR A 87 4.93 11.87 19.88
CA THR A 87 6.07 11.28 20.59
C THR A 87 7.37 11.96 20.18
N ALA A 88 8.37 11.95 21.05
CA ALA A 88 9.71 12.42 20.72
C ALA A 88 10.41 11.57 19.63
N ILE A 89 9.80 10.43 19.30
CA ILE A 89 10.29 9.48 18.28
C ILE A 89 9.81 9.95 16.91
N PRO A 90 10.70 10.11 15.92
CA PRO A 90 10.32 10.41 14.55
C PRO A 90 9.36 9.36 13.98
N GLN A 91 8.33 9.80 13.25
CA GLN A 91 7.35 8.90 12.63
C GLN A 91 8.00 7.85 11.73
N GLU A 92 9.07 8.23 11.02
CA GLU A 92 9.85 7.35 10.16
C GLU A 92 10.49 6.17 10.93
N ALA A 93 10.96 6.41 12.16
CA ALA A 93 11.50 5.35 13.00
C ALA A 93 10.42 4.33 13.40
N ILE A 94 9.20 4.78 13.70
CA ILE A 94 8.06 3.92 14.01
C ILE A 94 7.69 3.07 12.78
N ILE A 95 7.66 3.68 11.61
CA ILE A 95 7.39 3.02 10.32
C ILE A 95 8.46 1.95 10.06
N GLY A 96 9.74 2.28 10.26
CA GLY A 96 10.85 1.33 10.10
C GLY A 96 10.77 0.13 11.05
N ILE A 97 10.36 0.34 12.30
CA ILE A 97 10.14 -0.75 13.26
C ILE A 97 9.00 -1.65 12.80
N VAL A 98 7.87 -1.09 12.37
CA VAL A 98 6.72 -1.86 11.87
C VAL A 98 7.12 -2.65 10.63
N TYR A 99 7.85 -2.05 9.71
CA TYR A 99 8.41 -2.74 8.54
C TYR A 99 9.24 -3.97 8.95
N ALA A 100 10.23 -3.77 9.83
CA ALA A 100 11.13 -4.84 10.26
C ALA A 100 10.39 -5.98 10.99
N VAL A 101 9.49 -5.63 11.90
CA VAL A 101 8.70 -6.61 12.67
C VAL A 101 7.75 -7.38 11.75
N SER A 102 7.03 -6.69 10.87
CA SER A 102 6.09 -7.34 9.93
C SER A 102 6.82 -8.29 8.99
N THR A 103 7.98 -7.87 8.45
CA THR A 103 8.83 -8.71 7.60
C THR A 103 9.32 -9.94 8.35
N ALA A 104 9.85 -9.78 9.57
CA ALA A 104 10.37 -10.88 10.36
C ALA A 104 9.27 -11.93 10.68
N ILE A 105 8.08 -11.47 11.09
CA ILE A 105 6.96 -12.36 11.37
C ILE A 105 6.50 -13.06 10.09
N ALA A 106 6.37 -12.33 8.96
CA ALA A 106 5.96 -12.91 7.69
C ALA A 106 6.91 -14.02 7.24
N VAL A 107 8.24 -13.81 7.34
CA VAL A 107 9.26 -14.80 7.00
C VAL A 107 9.14 -16.03 7.91
N LEU A 108 9.02 -15.86 9.23
CA LEU A 108 8.87 -16.97 10.18
C LEU A 108 7.60 -17.79 9.92
N VAL A 109 6.53 -17.16 9.51
CA VAL A 109 5.26 -17.82 9.18
C VAL A 109 5.36 -18.59 7.87
N VAL A 110 5.93 -17.96 6.84
CA VAL A 110 6.10 -18.54 5.50
C VAL A 110 7.02 -19.77 5.55
N ASP A 111 8.05 -19.77 6.40
CA ASP A 111 8.96 -20.92 6.59
C ASP A 111 8.20 -22.19 7.05
N ARG A 112 7.05 -22.03 7.69
CA ARG A 112 6.17 -23.14 8.11
C ARG A 112 5.16 -23.57 7.03
N ALA A 113 5.04 -22.82 5.93
CA ALA A 113 4.08 -23.08 4.86
C ALA A 113 4.71 -24.02 3.79
N PRO A 114 3.99 -25.06 3.30
CA PRO A 114 4.52 -26.01 2.32
C PRO A 114 5.02 -25.40 1.01
N GLN A 115 4.58 -24.19 0.65
CA GLN A 115 4.91 -23.46 -0.59
C GLN A 115 5.50 -22.08 -0.31
N GLY A 116 6.14 -21.89 0.83
CA GLY A 116 6.61 -20.59 1.28
C GLY A 116 7.57 -19.88 0.33
N ALA A 117 8.51 -20.60 -0.28
CA ALA A 117 9.46 -20.05 -1.26
C ALA A 117 8.76 -19.52 -2.53
N GLU A 118 7.77 -20.23 -3.04
CA GLU A 118 6.99 -19.79 -4.22
C GLU A 118 6.13 -18.55 -3.88
N TYR A 119 5.60 -18.51 -2.67
CA TYR A 119 4.88 -17.34 -2.17
C TYR A 119 5.77 -16.09 -2.16
N ILE A 120 6.96 -16.17 -1.57
CA ILE A 120 7.89 -15.03 -1.53
C ILE A 120 8.22 -14.55 -2.94
N LYS A 121 8.48 -15.49 -3.87
CA LYS A 121 8.75 -15.16 -5.26
C LYS A 121 7.58 -14.42 -5.92
N GLN A 122 6.34 -14.90 -5.76
CA GLN A 122 5.15 -14.26 -6.32
C GLN A 122 4.91 -12.88 -5.72
N LEU A 123 5.11 -12.70 -4.42
CA LEU A 123 4.99 -11.42 -3.75
C LEU A 123 6.00 -10.39 -4.27
N LEU A 124 7.25 -10.82 -4.51
CA LEU A 124 8.32 -9.93 -4.97
C LEU A 124 8.14 -9.54 -6.44
N VAL A 125 7.89 -10.52 -7.31
CA VAL A 125 7.90 -10.32 -8.77
C VAL A 125 6.55 -9.87 -9.31
N GLY A 126 5.45 -10.29 -8.66
CA GLY A 126 4.10 -10.03 -9.17
C GLY A 126 3.79 -10.75 -10.48
N SER A 127 2.74 -10.30 -11.16
CA SER A 127 2.23 -10.90 -12.40
C SER A 127 1.88 -9.86 -13.47
N ILE A 128 2.57 -8.73 -13.49
CA ILE A 128 2.22 -7.59 -14.36
C ILE A 128 2.19 -7.93 -15.85
N LEU A 129 3.03 -8.87 -16.29
CA LEU A 129 3.08 -9.30 -17.70
C LEU A 129 1.85 -10.12 -18.12
N THR A 130 1.15 -10.71 -17.16
CA THR A 130 -0.04 -11.55 -17.38
C THR A 130 -1.34 -10.85 -16.96
N VAL A 131 -1.25 -9.56 -16.62
CA VAL A 131 -2.40 -8.76 -16.21
C VAL A 131 -3.44 -8.69 -17.32
N THR A 132 -4.70 -8.82 -16.95
CA THR A 132 -5.84 -8.77 -17.88
C THR A 132 -6.42 -7.36 -17.98
N VAL A 133 -7.13 -7.07 -19.08
CA VAL A 133 -7.86 -5.80 -19.27
C VAL A 133 -8.84 -5.53 -18.14
N ARG A 134 -9.49 -6.60 -17.63
CA ARG A 134 -10.43 -6.51 -16.51
C ARG A 134 -9.71 -6.04 -15.24
N GLU A 135 -8.58 -6.63 -14.88
CA GLU A 135 -7.79 -6.26 -13.71
C GLU A 135 -7.28 -4.82 -13.80
N VAL A 136 -6.83 -4.39 -14.99
CA VAL A 136 -6.45 -2.97 -15.22
C VAL A 136 -7.66 -2.05 -15.04
N GLY A 137 -8.83 -2.43 -15.50
CA GLY A 137 -10.07 -1.68 -15.32
C GLY A 137 -10.49 -1.58 -13.85
N GLU A 138 -10.39 -2.67 -13.09
CA GLU A 138 -10.66 -2.71 -11.66
C GLU A 138 -9.69 -1.81 -10.88
N LEU A 139 -8.38 -1.84 -11.22
CA LEU A 139 -7.38 -0.94 -10.64
C LEU A 139 -7.67 0.52 -10.98
N ALA A 140 -7.94 0.82 -12.25
CA ALA A 140 -8.24 2.19 -12.68
C ALA A 140 -9.46 2.76 -11.97
N LEU A 141 -10.51 1.95 -11.76
CA LEU A 141 -11.68 2.31 -10.99
C LEU A 141 -11.35 2.58 -9.53
N LEU A 142 -10.60 1.67 -8.90
CA LEU A 142 -10.18 1.80 -7.51
C LEU A 142 -9.34 3.08 -7.30
N TYR A 143 -8.35 3.30 -8.15
CA TYR A 143 -7.46 4.46 -8.04
C TYR A 143 -8.16 5.75 -8.43
N GLY A 144 -9.08 5.69 -9.38
CA GLY A 144 -9.99 6.79 -9.68
C GLY A 144 -10.86 7.17 -8.48
N ALA A 145 -11.39 6.18 -7.76
CA ALA A 145 -12.17 6.41 -6.54
C ALA A 145 -11.32 7.02 -5.41
N VAL A 146 -10.08 6.50 -5.19
CA VAL A 146 -9.12 7.09 -4.25
C VAL A 146 -8.76 8.51 -4.66
N GLY A 147 -8.46 8.74 -5.93
CA GLY A 147 -8.17 10.08 -6.46
C GLY A 147 -9.34 11.05 -6.27
N ALA A 148 -10.56 10.61 -6.54
CA ALA A 148 -11.77 11.39 -6.31
C ALA A 148 -11.96 11.72 -4.82
N LEU A 149 -11.78 10.74 -3.93
CA LEU A 149 -11.81 10.95 -2.48
C LEU A 149 -10.78 12.00 -2.05
N HIS A 150 -9.55 11.89 -2.53
CA HIS A 150 -8.49 12.85 -2.25
C HIS A 150 -8.78 14.24 -2.86
N TRP A 151 -9.41 14.29 -4.04
CA TRP A 151 -9.84 15.55 -4.66
C TRP A 151 -10.94 16.25 -3.86
N ILE A 152 -11.95 15.50 -3.38
CA ILE A 152 -13.03 16.03 -2.53
C ILE A 152 -12.44 16.59 -1.23
N PHE A 153 -11.53 15.86 -0.59
CA PHE A 153 -10.90 16.22 0.67
C PHE A 153 -9.51 16.87 0.52
N ARG A 154 -9.22 17.44 -0.67
CA ARG A 154 -7.88 18.00 -0.96
C ARG A 154 -7.41 19.06 0.03
N ARG A 155 -8.32 19.94 0.49
CA ARG A 155 -7.95 21.03 1.40
C ARG A 155 -7.34 20.53 2.71
N PRO A 156 -8.01 19.66 3.51
CA PRO A 156 -7.41 19.14 4.74
C PRO A 156 -6.20 18.23 4.47
N LEU A 157 -6.22 17.41 3.42
CA LEU A 157 -5.10 16.50 3.11
C LEU A 157 -3.83 17.27 2.73
N LEU A 158 -3.94 18.30 1.88
CA LEU A 158 -2.82 19.17 1.51
C LEU A 158 -2.33 19.98 2.72
N GLU A 159 -3.23 20.54 3.53
CA GLU A 159 -2.86 21.32 4.70
C GLU A 159 -2.06 20.48 5.69
N ILE A 160 -2.50 19.27 6.03
CA ILE A 160 -1.82 18.37 6.95
C ILE A 160 -0.48 17.85 6.39
N SER A 161 -0.36 17.69 5.07
CA SER A 161 0.89 17.24 4.46
C SER A 161 1.92 18.35 4.31
N PHE A 162 1.50 19.53 3.84
CA PHE A 162 2.43 20.61 3.47
C PHE A 162 2.51 21.75 4.51
N ARG A 163 1.55 21.86 5.43
CA ARG A 163 1.48 22.89 6.48
C ARG A 163 0.96 22.30 7.80
N PRO A 164 1.67 21.34 8.42
CA PRO A 164 1.19 20.62 9.60
C PRO A 164 0.91 21.57 10.78
N ASP A 165 1.70 22.62 10.99
CA ASP A 165 1.51 23.58 12.08
C ASP A 165 0.19 24.34 11.93
N ALA A 166 -0.12 24.82 10.74
CA ALA A 166 -1.38 25.51 10.45
C ALA A 166 -2.61 24.59 10.62
N ALA A 167 -2.46 23.29 10.36
CA ALA A 167 -3.53 22.31 10.58
C ALA A 167 -3.82 22.11 12.07
N VAL A 168 -2.79 22.17 12.90
CA VAL A 168 -2.90 22.08 14.37
C VAL A 168 -3.53 23.35 14.96
N GLU A 169 -3.10 24.54 14.53
CA GLU A 169 -3.69 25.81 14.97
C GLU A 169 -5.19 25.91 14.68
N LYS A 170 -5.66 25.29 13.61
CA LYS A 170 -7.09 25.26 13.22
C LYS A 170 -7.89 24.16 13.92
N GLU A 171 -7.35 23.54 14.96
CA GLU A 171 -7.99 22.44 15.71
C GLU A 171 -8.56 21.32 14.81
N ARG A 172 -7.94 21.09 13.65
CA ARG A 172 -8.37 20.01 12.77
C ARG A 172 -8.14 18.67 13.45
N ARG A 173 -9.04 17.74 13.21
CA ARG A 173 -8.89 16.33 13.64
C ARG A 173 -7.78 15.65 12.85
N VAL A 174 -6.53 16.03 13.11
CA VAL A 174 -5.33 15.58 12.38
C VAL A 174 -5.27 14.05 12.30
N GLY A 175 -5.52 13.36 13.41
CA GLY A 175 -5.49 11.88 13.43
C GLY A 175 -6.50 11.22 12.48
N TRP A 176 -7.69 11.81 12.27
CA TRP A 176 -8.66 11.27 11.31
C TRP A 176 -8.20 11.42 9.87
N TRP A 177 -7.64 12.59 9.52
CA TRP A 177 -7.14 12.84 8.17
C TRP A 177 -5.87 12.05 7.87
N ASP A 178 -5.04 11.85 8.88
CA ASP A 178 -3.88 10.95 8.78
C ASP A 178 -4.33 9.50 8.57
N PHE A 179 -5.32 9.04 9.32
CA PHE A 179 -5.90 7.72 9.10
C PHE A 179 -6.46 7.56 7.69
N LEU A 180 -7.24 8.55 7.20
CA LEU A 180 -7.78 8.52 5.86
C LEU A 180 -6.68 8.43 4.79
N PHE A 181 -5.60 9.20 4.98
CA PHE A 181 -4.44 9.15 4.10
C PHE A 181 -3.75 7.77 4.14
N TYR A 182 -3.39 7.27 5.32
CA TYR A 182 -2.72 5.98 5.43
C TYR A 182 -3.58 4.81 4.97
N ALA A 183 -4.89 4.84 5.24
CA ALA A 183 -5.82 3.80 4.81
C ALA A 183 -5.99 3.77 3.28
N SER A 184 -6.19 4.94 2.66
CA SER A 184 -6.30 5.05 1.20
C SER A 184 -4.99 4.71 0.50
N PHE A 185 -3.85 5.13 1.06
CA PHE A 185 -2.52 4.78 0.58
C PHE A 185 -2.25 3.28 0.70
N GLY A 186 -2.56 2.69 1.86
CA GLY A 186 -2.44 1.25 2.08
C GLY A 186 -3.30 0.42 1.13
N LEU A 187 -4.52 0.87 0.84
CA LEU A 187 -5.40 0.24 -0.16
C LEU A 187 -4.74 0.24 -1.55
N VAL A 188 -4.15 1.37 -1.97
CA VAL A 188 -3.42 1.49 -3.24
C VAL A 188 -2.21 0.56 -3.24
N VAL A 189 -1.37 0.60 -2.21
CA VAL A 189 -0.16 -0.25 -2.11
C VAL A 189 -0.52 -1.74 -2.13
N THR A 190 -1.51 -2.17 -1.33
CA THR A 190 -1.95 -3.57 -1.28
C THR A 190 -2.42 -4.07 -2.65
N SER A 191 -3.20 -3.25 -3.36
CA SER A 191 -3.71 -3.60 -4.69
C SER A 191 -2.60 -3.59 -5.75
N SER A 192 -1.65 -2.67 -5.65
CA SER A 192 -0.50 -2.56 -6.56
C SER A 192 0.44 -3.75 -6.43
N VAL A 193 0.79 -4.12 -5.18
CA VAL A 193 1.69 -5.25 -4.90
C VAL A 193 1.12 -6.57 -5.39
N ARG A 194 -0.19 -6.76 -5.32
CA ARG A 194 -0.86 -7.97 -5.83
C ARG A 194 -0.61 -8.18 -7.32
N ILE A 195 -0.56 -7.12 -8.12
CA ILE A 195 -0.41 -7.18 -9.59
C ILE A 195 1.04 -6.99 -10.03
N ALA A 196 1.68 -5.96 -9.51
CA ALA A 196 3.01 -5.57 -9.95
C ALA A 196 4.15 -6.20 -9.14
N GLY A 197 3.84 -6.74 -7.95
CA GLY A 197 4.83 -7.22 -6.99
C GLY A 197 5.56 -6.08 -6.28
N VAL A 198 6.22 -6.42 -5.18
CA VAL A 198 6.92 -5.44 -4.33
C VAL A 198 8.04 -4.76 -5.11
N LEU A 199 8.85 -5.52 -5.88
CA LEU A 199 10.01 -4.98 -6.57
C LEU A 199 9.64 -3.90 -7.59
N LEU A 200 8.55 -4.08 -8.34
CA LEU A 200 8.15 -3.11 -9.37
C LEU A 200 7.45 -1.89 -8.79
N VAL A 201 6.69 -2.06 -7.71
CA VAL A 201 5.99 -0.95 -7.06
C VAL A 201 6.97 0.04 -6.41
N PHE A 202 8.12 -0.46 -5.92
CA PHE A 202 9.10 0.34 -5.18
C PHE A 202 10.40 0.62 -5.94
N SER A 203 10.49 0.25 -7.22
CA SER A 203 11.63 0.59 -8.08
C SER A 203 11.48 1.96 -8.70
#